data_41e31652f6349dffc69a8d654d57bdf5
#
_entry.id   41e31652f6349dffc69a8d654d57bdf5
#
_cell.length_a   1.000
_cell.length_b   1.000
_cell.length_c   1.000
_cell.angle_alpha   90.00
_cell.angle_beta   90.00
_cell.angle_gamma   90.00
#
_symmetry.space_group_name_H-M   'P 1'
#
loop_
_entity.id
_entity.type
_entity.pdbx_description
1 polymer ?
#
loop_
_entity_poly.entity_id
_entity_poly.type
_entity_poly.pdbx_seq_one_letter_code
_entity_poly.pdbx_strand_id
1 'polypeptide(L)'
;MPLKVQRESQPRSISLGQARAAQQIWARTGIKGRLALLRRARYRMAATAEEMAQTVPCEQAGALHRNLADTLISEVLPLVEACRFLEREAAWILAPQRLSSHTRPFWLRRVTAEIMRDPLGVVLIIAPANYPLFLPGVQALQALAAGNAVLWKPAPGGMAAAEALRDVLVGCGLDPALLQLLDELAQAGSNAIAGGVDKVFLTGSATTGTAVLHQLAAHLTPAVMELSGCDAVFVLPGADVDRTVAALAFGMRLNGSATCMAPRRVFLVGDHPGLVRALVDQLQSLLPVALPPHTESQLADLLQDARRLGGSILRDESDAGLRYAVILRASSEMRATQADIFAPVLCIFDVPDTDAAIAAHAPCPYALTAAIFGPETQARTLAQRLPVGTVLINDLIVATADPRVSCGGRKSSGFGLSRGREGLLEMTTLKTIVAQRSRDRRAYRPTTPAHQPFFAGYIKAVHGGHWVARWHGLRRFLRAAARLD
;
A
#
# COMPACT_ATOMS: atom_id res chain seq x y z
N MET A 1 25.90 35.70 13.35
CA MET A 1 24.47 36.04 13.45
C MET A 1 23.84 35.64 12.12
N PRO A 2 23.14 34.52 11.96
CA PRO A 2 22.42 34.21 10.73
C PRO A 2 21.02 34.79 10.82
N LEU A 3 20.64 35.55 9.81
CA LEU A 3 19.32 36.13 9.61
C LEU A 3 18.25 35.02 9.50
N LYS A 4 17.41 34.92 10.54
CA LYS A 4 16.12 34.24 10.45
C LYS A 4 15.23 35.06 9.51
N VAL A 5 15.18 34.68 8.24
CA VAL A 5 14.11 35.15 7.36
C VAL A 5 12.88 34.33 7.72
N GLN A 6 12.00 34.88 8.55
CA GLN A 6 10.62 34.45 8.63
C GLN A 6 10.00 34.74 7.25
N ARG A 7 9.92 33.72 6.40
CA ARG A 7 9.04 33.77 5.23
C ARG A 7 7.62 33.65 5.77
N GLU A 8 6.91 34.78 5.86
CA GLU A 8 5.45 34.79 5.95
C GLU A 8 4.92 33.92 4.81
N SER A 9 4.27 32.81 5.16
CA SER A 9 3.63 31.94 4.21
C SER A 9 2.41 32.64 3.63
N GLN A 10 2.57 33.28 2.46
CA GLN A 10 1.42 33.65 1.65
C GLN A 10 0.59 32.38 1.39
N PRO A 11 -0.74 32.42 1.53
CA PRO A 11 -1.58 31.29 1.24
C PRO A 11 -1.33 30.88 -0.21
N ARG A 12 -0.78 29.68 -0.39
CA ARG A 12 -0.51 29.10 -1.73
C ARG A 12 -1.87 28.91 -2.40
N SER A 13 -2.18 29.72 -3.40
CA SER A 13 -3.40 29.57 -4.18
C SER A 13 -3.29 28.29 -5.00
N ILE A 14 -3.89 27.22 -4.48
CA ILE A 14 -4.00 25.94 -5.16
C ILE A 14 -5.04 26.09 -6.25
N SER A 15 -4.65 25.81 -7.47
CA SER A 15 -5.60 25.84 -8.59
C SER A 15 -5.75 24.44 -9.16
N LEU A 16 -6.83 23.75 -8.76
CA LEU A 16 -7.22 22.47 -9.37
C LEU A 16 -7.38 22.63 -10.90
N GLY A 17 -7.85 23.79 -11.35
CA GLY A 17 -7.95 24.11 -12.78
C GLY A 17 -6.59 24.12 -13.49
N GLN A 18 -5.56 24.72 -12.86
CA GLN A 18 -4.20 24.71 -13.40
C GLN A 18 -3.61 23.28 -13.39
N ALA A 19 -3.84 22.50 -12.32
CA ALA A 19 -3.42 21.11 -12.28
C ALA A 19 -4.05 20.30 -13.42
N ARG A 20 -5.35 20.46 -13.70
CA ARG A 20 -6.03 19.77 -14.80
C ARG A 20 -5.51 20.19 -16.16
N ALA A 21 -5.28 21.47 -16.39
CA ALA A 21 -4.73 21.97 -17.64
C ALA A 21 -3.31 21.42 -17.90
N ALA A 22 -2.44 21.48 -16.89
CA ALA A 22 -1.11 20.92 -16.98
C ALA A 22 -1.13 19.40 -17.17
N GLN A 23 -2.04 18.70 -16.47
CA GLN A 23 -2.21 17.25 -16.60
C GLN A 23 -2.59 16.84 -18.02
N GLN A 24 -3.48 17.56 -18.68
CA GLN A 24 -3.87 17.25 -20.08
C GLN A 24 -2.66 17.32 -21.03
N ILE A 25 -1.77 18.29 -20.84
CA ILE A 25 -0.53 18.41 -21.61
C ILE A 25 0.44 17.25 -21.25
N TRP A 26 0.60 16.98 -19.95
CA TRP A 26 1.45 15.91 -19.44
C TRP A 26 1.01 14.51 -19.89
N ALA A 27 -0.28 14.25 -19.92
CA ALA A 27 -0.84 13.00 -20.41
C ALA A 27 -0.49 12.73 -21.90
N ARG A 28 -0.40 13.79 -22.72
CA ARG A 28 0.02 13.70 -24.12
C ARG A 28 1.53 13.52 -24.26
N THR A 29 2.31 13.84 -23.26
CA THR A 29 3.74 13.53 -23.22
C THR A 29 3.89 12.01 -23.14
N GLY A 30 4.50 11.41 -24.16
CA GLY A 30 4.65 9.95 -24.22
C GLY A 30 5.42 9.41 -23.02
N ILE A 31 5.16 8.15 -22.67
CA ILE A 31 5.78 7.50 -21.49
C ILE A 31 7.31 7.68 -21.45
N LYS A 32 8.00 7.59 -22.59
CA LYS A 32 9.44 7.80 -22.68
C LYS A 32 9.88 9.18 -22.19
N GLY A 33 9.14 10.24 -22.52
CA GLY A 33 9.42 11.60 -22.06
C GLY A 33 9.21 11.75 -20.55
N ARG A 34 8.13 11.19 -20.02
CA ARG A 34 7.86 11.19 -18.57
C ARG A 34 8.95 10.46 -17.80
N LEU A 35 9.36 9.27 -18.26
CA LEU A 35 10.43 8.50 -17.62
C LEU A 35 11.81 9.16 -17.76
N ALA A 36 12.08 9.91 -18.84
CA ALA A 36 13.32 10.66 -18.97
C ALA A 36 13.42 11.80 -17.94
N LEU A 37 12.29 12.44 -17.57
CA LEU A 37 12.24 13.40 -16.46
C LEU A 37 12.53 12.71 -15.13
N LEU A 38 11.87 11.60 -14.83
CA LEU A 38 12.09 10.84 -13.60
C LEU A 38 13.54 10.37 -13.45
N ARG A 39 14.17 9.96 -14.55
CA ARG A 39 15.61 9.60 -14.53
C ARG A 39 16.50 10.79 -14.15
N ARG A 40 16.24 11.99 -14.68
CA ARG A 40 16.98 13.19 -14.26
C ARG A 40 16.75 13.50 -12.78
N ALA A 41 15.48 13.38 -12.34
CA ALA A 41 15.12 13.58 -10.92
C ALA A 41 15.85 12.57 -10.02
N ARG A 42 15.94 11.29 -10.41
CA ARG A 42 16.69 10.30 -9.66
C ARG A 42 18.18 10.65 -9.51
N TYR A 43 18.81 11.09 -10.58
CA TYR A 43 20.21 11.54 -10.49
C TYR A 43 20.36 12.75 -9.57
N ARG A 44 19.41 13.67 -9.61
CA ARG A 44 19.41 14.83 -8.72
C ARG A 44 19.16 14.42 -7.27
N MET A 45 18.18 13.56 -6.98
CA MET A 45 17.95 13.00 -5.63
C MET A 45 19.21 12.32 -5.09
N ALA A 46 19.90 11.52 -5.91
CA ALA A 46 21.14 10.88 -5.50
C ALA A 46 22.25 11.88 -5.18
N ALA A 47 22.36 12.98 -5.93
CA ALA A 47 23.35 14.04 -5.70
C ALA A 47 23.05 14.90 -4.46
N THR A 48 21.77 14.98 -4.05
CA THR A 48 21.33 15.80 -2.89
C THR A 48 20.74 14.93 -1.77
N ALA A 49 21.16 13.66 -1.67
CA ALA A 49 20.55 12.70 -0.74
C ALA A 49 20.62 13.13 0.73
N GLU A 50 21.76 13.64 1.16
CA GLU A 50 21.95 14.11 2.54
C GLU A 50 21.11 15.37 2.83
N GLU A 51 21.05 16.32 1.88
CA GLU A 51 20.23 17.50 1.97
C GLU A 51 18.73 17.13 2.07
N MET A 52 18.28 16.20 1.25
CA MET A 52 16.90 15.68 1.32
C MET A 52 16.62 14.98 2.65
N ALA A 53 17.55 14.19 3.15
CA ALA A 53 17.38 13.51 4.44
C ALA A 53 17.29 14.52 5.61
N GLN A 54 18.00 15.63 5.54
CA GLN A 54 17.95 16.71 6.55
C GLN A 54 16.59 17.44 6.57
N THR A 55 15.80 17.38 5.50
CA THR A 55 14.45 17.99 5.48
C THR A 55 13.38 17.14 6.16
N VAL A 56 13.68 15.85 6.42
CA VAL A 56 12.79 14.96 7.15
C VAL A 56 12.95 15.25 8.64
N PRO A 57 11.85 15.56 9.36
CA PRO A 57 11.95 15.89 10.78
C PRO A 57 12.46 14.69 11.58
N CYS A 58 13.60 14.85 12.23
CA CYS A 58 14.20 13.84 13.11
C CYS A 58 13.66 13.92 14.54
N GLU A 59 13.15 15.08 14.94
CA GLU A 59 12.66 15.40 16.28
C GLU A 59 11.31 16.11 16.18
N GLN A 60 10.27 15.42 15.82
CA GLN A 60 8.94 15.94 16.12
C GLN A 60 8.49 15.38 17.46
N ALA A 61 8.06 16.28 18.32
CA ALA A 61 7.41 16.03 19.60
C ALA A 61 7.02 14.55 19.82
N GLY A 62 7.97 13.73 20.24
CA GLY A 62 7.74 12.34 20.62
C GLY A 62 7.61 11.29 19.49
N ALA A 63 7.91 11.59 18.22
CA ALA A 63 7.54 10.62 17.19
C ALA A 63 8.70 9.97 16.41
N LEU A 64 9.80 10.66 16.14
CA LEU A 64 10.79 10.11 15.20
C LEU A 64 12.19 10.11 15.84
N HIS A 65 12.57 8.99 16.46
CA HIS A 65 13.95 8.76 16.88
C HIS A 65 14.76 8.18 15.72
N ARG A 66 15.18 9.04 14.81
CA ARG A 66 16.03 8.70 13.65
C ARG A 66 17.24 9.60 13.61
N ASN A 67 18.40 9.05 13.35
CA ASN A 67 19.56 9.82 12.92
C ASN A 67 19.56 9.98 11.39
N LEU A 68 20.52 10.74 10.85
CA LEU A 68 20.60 10.98 9.40
C LEU A 68 20.79 9.69 8.60
N ALA A 69 21.56 8.72 9.10
CA ALA A 69 21.75 7.42 8.44
C ALA A 69 20.46 6.60 8.41
N ASP A 70 19.69 6.60 9.50
CA ASP A 70 18.38 5.96 9.54
C ASP A 70 17.41 6.60 8.53
N THR A 71 17.45 7.92 8.37
CA THR A 71 16.62 8.64 7.39
C THR A 71 17.06 8.34 5.95
N LEU A 72 18.35 8.30 5.69
CA LEU A 72 18.88 7.92 4.37
C LEU A 72 18.41 6.54 3.95
N ILE A 73 18.48 5.54 4.85
CA ILE A 73 18.13 4.15 4.51
C ILE A 73 16.62 3.90 4.52
N SER A 74 15.84 4.65 5.28
CA SER A 74 14.39 4.42 5.41
C SER A 74 13.51 5.32 4.54
N GLU A 75 14.03 6.45 4.05
CA GLU A 75 13.28 7.41 3.25
C GLU A 75 13.91 7.64 1.87
N VAL A 76 15.18 8.07 1.83
CA VAL A 76 15.80 8.54 0.58
C VAL A 76 16.17 7.37 -0.31
N LEU A 77 16.86 6.36 0.21
CA LEU A 77 17.29 5.20 -0.57
C LEU A 77 16.10 4.46 -1.22
N PRO A 78 15.05 4.07 -0.48
CA PRO A 78 13.92 3.37 -1.08
C PRO A 78 13.13 4.24 -2.07
N LEU A 79 13.09 5.57 -1.90
CA LEU A 79 12.50 6.50 -2.87
C LEU A 79 13.29 6.52 -4.19
N VAL A 80 14.61 6.59 -4.12
CA VAL A 80 15.49 6.56 -5.31
C VAL A 80 15.39 5.22 -6.04
N GLU A 81 15.33 4.10 -5.31
CA GLU A 81 15.14 2.78 -5.91
C GLU A 81 13.73 2.62 -6.53
N ALA A 82 12.70 3.17 -5.92
CA ALA A 82 11.36 3.21 -6.52
C ALA A 82 11.34 4.02 -7.83
N CYS A 83 12.03 5.15 -7.87
CA CYS A 83 12.20 5.92 -9.10
C CYS A 83 12.91 5.10 -10.19
N ARG A 84 13.98 4.39 -9.84
CA ARG A 84 14.70 3.49 -10.75
C ARG A 84 13.85 2.33 -11.26
N PHE A 85 13.00 1.77 -10.42
CA PHE A 85 12.03 0.75 -10.81
C PHE A 85 11.07 1.30 -11.88
N LEU A 86 10.50 2.49 -11.67
CA LEU A 86 9.62 3.14 -12.65
C LEU A 86 10.33 3.38 -13.99
N GLU A 87 11.57 3.84 -13.98
CA GLU A 87 12.36 4.03 -15.22
C GLU A 87 12.45 2.76 -16.07
N ARG A 88 12.57 1.60 -15.43
CA ARG A 88 12.80 0.32 -16.08
C ARG A 88 11.52 -0.38 -16.49
N GLU A 89 10.49 -0.33 -15.63
CA GLU A 89 9.33 -1.20 -15.72
C GLU A 89 8.05 -0.47 -16.16
N ALA A 90 7.91 0.85 -15.90
CA ALA A 90 6.64 1.52 -16.10
C ALA A 90 6.16 1.51 -17.56
N ALA A 91 7.08 1.59 -18.52
CA ALA A 91 6.72 1.53 -19.94
C ALA A 91 6.10 0.20 -20.33
N TRP A 92 6.60 -0.90 -19.77
CA TRP A 92 6.06 -2.25 -20.00
C TRP A 92 4.75 -2.46 -19.22
N ILE A 93 4.71 -2.04 -17.95
CA ILE A 93 3.51 -2.19 -17.09
C ILE A 93 2.30 -1.46 -17.67
N LEU A 94 2.51 -0.25 -18.23
CA LEU A 94 1.46 0.60 -18.77
C LEU A 94 1.20 0.37 -20.27
N ALA A 95 1.93 -0.55 -20.91
CA ALA A 95 1.76 -0.83 -22.32
C ALA A 95 0.35 -1.39 -22.62
N PRO A 96 -0.25 -1.03 -23.77
CA PRO A 96 -1.49 -1.63 -24.22
C PRO A 96 -1.38 -3.14 -24.36
N GLN A 97 -2.39 -3.87 -23.88
CA GLN A 97 -2.45 -5.33 -23.91
C GLN A 97 -3.53 -5.81 -24.86
N ARG A 98 -3.15 -6.51 -25.93
CA ARG A 98 -4.11 -7.17 -26.81
C ARG A 98 -4.58 -8.48 -26.20
N LEU A 99 -5.91 -8.65 -26.13
CA LEU A 99 -6.49 -9.91 -25.67
C LEU A 99 -6.27 -11.01 -26.73
N SER A 100 -5.81 -12.17 -26.23
CA SER A 100 -5.59 -13.35 -27.08
C SER A 100 -6.86 -13.79 -27.80
N SER A 101 -6.68 -14.37 -28.98
CA SER A 101 -7.77 -15.02 -29.72
C SER A 101 -8.07 -16.42 -29.21
N HIS A 102 -7.22 -17.01 -28.36
CA HIS A 102 -7.29 -18.42 -27.99
C HIS A 102 -8.60 -18.84 -27.31
N THR A 103 -9.11 -18.01 -26.39
CA THR A 103 -10.37 -18.27 -25.66
C THR A 103 -11.56 -17.48 -26.21
N ARG A 104 -11.41 -16.87 -27.37
CA ARG A 104 -12.47 -16.08 -27.97
C ARG A 104 -13.59 -16.98 -28.49
N PRO A 105 -14.87 -16.67 -28.21
CA PRO A 105 -15.98 -17.39 -28.80
C PRO A 105 -15.91 -17.36 -30.32
N PHE A 106 -16.20 -18.49 -30.99
CA PHE A 106 -16.09 -18.61 -32.44
C PHE A 106 -16.90 -17.56 -33.21
N TRP A 107 -18.07 -17.20 -32.73
CA TRP A 107 -18.95 -16.20 -33.35
C TRP A 107 -18.41 -14.76 -33.24
N LEU A 108 -17.40 -14.52 -32.34
CA LEU A 108 -16.66 -13.26 -32.20
C LEU A 108 -15.26 -13.31 -32.85
N ARG A 109 -14.96 -14.29 -33.70
CA ARG A 109 -13.62 -14.47 -34.31
C ARG A 109 -13.07 -13.25 -35.05
N ARG A 110 -13.93 -12.33 -35.49
CA ARG A 110 -13.55 -11.08 -36.14
C ARG A 110 -13.52 -9.86 -35.23
N VAL A 111 -13.73 -10.06 -33.95
CA VAL A 111 -13.60 -9.03 -32.91
C VAL A 111 -12.15 -9.01 -32.41
N THR A 112 -11.57 -7.85 -32.28
CA THR A 112 -10.30 -7.64 -31.56
C THR A 112 -10.56 -6.79 -30.34
N ALA A 113 -9.87 -7.07 -29.24
CA ALA A 113 -9.97 -6.29 -28.00
C ALA A 113 -8.57 -5.94 -27.50
N GLU A 114 -8.45 -4.73 -27.00
CA GLU A 114 -7.22 -4.16 -26.45
C GLU A 114 -7.54 -3.45 -25.15
N ILE A 115 -6.74 -3.69 -24.13
CA ILE A 115 -6.81 -3.03 -22.83
C ILE A 115 -5.73 -1.95 -22.81
N MET A 116 -6.14 -0.73 -22.54
CA MET A 116 -5.27 0.42 -22.35
C MET A 116 -5.34 0.93 -20.92
N ARG A 117 -4.30 1.63 -20.49
CA ARG A 117 -4.22 2.31 -19.22
C ARG A 117 -4.17 3.82 -19.41
N ASP A 118 -5.26 4.49 -19.09
CA ASP A 118 -5.33 5.95 -19.17
C ASP A 118 -4.98 6.58 -17.83
N PRO A 119 -4.37 7.78 -17.79
CA PRO A 119 -4.22 8.55 -16.55
C PRO A 119 -5.58 8.81 -15.90
N LEU A 120 -5.61 8.90 -14.59
CA LEU A 120 -6.80 9.26 -13.82
C LEU A 120 -7.18 10.73 -14.02
N GLY A 121 -6.19 11.61 -13.99
CA GLY A 121 -6.35 13.07 -14.01
C GLY A 121 -5.56 13.73 -12.89
N VAL A 122 -6.24 14.32 -11.90
CA VAL A 122 -5.62 14.91 -10.71
C VAL A 122 -5.83 13.99 -9.52
N VAL A 123 -4.74 13.50 -8.92
CA VAL A 123 -4.80 12.65 -7.73
C VAL A 123 -4.43 13.46 -6.47
N LEU A 124 -5.11 13.17 -5.37
CA LEU A 124 -4.77 13.71 -4.05
C LEU A 124 -4.00 12.67 -3.26
N ILE A 125 -2.83 13.05 -2.76
CA ILE A 125 -2.03 12.23 -1.84
C ILE A 125 -2.11 12.86 -0.44
N ILE A 126 -2.67 12.13 0.53
CA ILE A 126 -2.70 12.52 1.94
C ILE A 126 -1.63 11.71 2.65
N ALA A 127 -0.55 12.39 3.00
CA ALA A 127 0.69 11.80 3.48
C ALA A 127 0.67 11.50 4.99
N PRO A 128 1.41 10.46 5.44
CA PRO A 128 1.58 10.16 6.85
C PRO A 128 2.71 10.99 7.48
N ALA A 129 2.72 11.09 8.81
CA ALA A 129 3.76 11.80 9.53
C ALA A 129 5.04 10.96 9.74
N ASN A 130 4.92 9.63 9.80
CA ASN A 130 6.02 8.74 10.16
C ASN A 130 7.02 8.46 9.02
N TYR A 131 6.61 8.56 7.77
CA TYR A 131 7.45 8.48 6.57
C TYR A 131 7.02 9.56 5.57
N PRO A 132 7.32 10.85 5.88
CA PRO A 132 6.75 12.00 5.15
C PRO A 132 7.34 12.20 3.75
N LEU A 133 8.48 11.59 3.43
CA LEU A 133 9.14 11.69 2.13
C LEU A 133 8.92 10.42 1.29
N PHE A 134 9.22 9.24 1.83
CA PHE A 134 9.25 7.99 1.06
C PHE A 134 7.87 7.59 0.54
N LEU A 135 6.91 7.39 1.45
CA LEU A 135 5.61 6.83 1.05
C LEU A 135 4.86 7.74 0.06
N PRO A 136 4.63 9.03 0.38
CA PRO A 136 3.96 9.92 -0.55
C PRO A 136 4.81 10.24 -1.78
N GLY A 137 6.13 10.26 -1.65
CA GLY A 137 7.05 10.48 -2.75
C GLY A 137 6.96 9.37 -3.81
N VAL A 138 6.90 8.10 -3.40
CA VAL A 138 6.68 6.99 -4.33
C VAL A 138 5.33 7.10 -5.03
N GLN A 139 4.27 7.43 -4.30
CA GLN A 139 2.94 7.64 -4.87
C GLN A 139 2.94 8.80 -5.89
N ALA A 140 3.63 9.91 -5.58
CA ALA A 140 3.78 11.05 -6.50
C ALA A 140 4.55 10.67 -7.77
N LEU A 141 5.67 9.93 -7.65
CA LEU A 141 6.45 9.47 -8.79
C LEU A 141 5.64 8.50 -9.67
N GLN A 142 4.85 7.59 -9.08
CA GLN A 142 3.96 6.69 -9.80
C GLN A 142 2.85 7.46 -10.53
N ALA A 143 2.23 8.44 -9.87
CA ALA A 143 1.21 9.30 -10.45
C ALA A 143 1.74 10.08 -11.67
N LEU A 144 2.91 10.69 -11.54
CA LEU A 144 3.57 11.42 -12.63
C LEU A 144 3.98 10.47 -13.77
N ALA A 145 4.51 9.28 -13.48
CA ALA A 145 4.83 8.27 -14.49
C ALA A 145 3.60 7.84 -15.27
N ALA A 146 2.44 7.69 -14.60
CA ALA A 146 1.17 7.34 -15.23
C ALA A 146 0.58 8.50 -16.05
N GLY A 147 1.03 9.74 -15.86
CA GLY A 147 0.54 10.93 -16.60
C GLY A 147 -0.49 11.76 -15.84
N ASN A 148 -0.56 11.62 -14.52
CA ASN A 148 -1.42 12.41 -13.64
C ASN A 148 -0.74 13.69 -13.16
N ALA A 149 -1.55 14.64 -12.68
CA ALA A 149 -1.12 15.69 -11.78
C ALA A 149 -1.39 15.27 -10.33
N VAL A 150 -0.67 15.87 -9.39
CA VAL A 150 -0.66 15.51 -7.97
C VAL A 150 -0.97 16.76 -7.13
N LEU A 151 -1.95 16.64 -6.26
CA LEU A 151 -2.09 17.49 -5.08
C LEU A 151 -1.56 16.69 -3.89
N TRP A 152 -0.53 17.18 -3.25
CA TRP A 152 0.07 16.48 -2.10
C TRP A 152 -0.20 17.26 -0.83
N LYS A 153 -0.95 16.67 0.08
CA LYS A 153 -1.22 17.16 1.43
C LYS A 153 -0.22 16.53 2.39
N PRO A 154 0.86 17.23 2.79
CA PRO A 154 1.81 16.73 3.78
C PRO A 154 1.14 16.55 5.14
N ALA A 155 1.66 15.63 5.95
CA ALA A 155 1.32 15.59 7.37
C ALA A 155 1.92 16.81 8.11
N PRO A 156 1.43 17.17 9.29
CA PRO A 156 2.06 18.21 10.11
C PRO A 156 3.56 17.97 10.29
N GLY A 157 4.37 18.98 9.95
CA GLY A 157 5.83 18.93 9.92
C GLY A 157 6.46 18.25 8.70
N GLY A 158 5.68 17.75 7.75
CA GLY A 158 6.19 17.09 6.55
C GLY A 158 6.43 18.00 5.35
N MET A 159 6.13 19.31 5.47
CA MET A 159 6.19 20.24 4.35
C MET A 159 7.60 20.32 3.75
N ALA A 160 8.64 20.44 4.56
CA ALA A 160 10.01 20.57 4.08
C ALA A 160 10.45 19.37 3.24
N ALA A 161 10.08 18.15 3.64
CA ALA A 161 10.36 16.94 2.90
C ALA A 161 9.61 16.88 1.55
N ALA A 162 8.35 17.34 1.53
CA ALA A 162 7.56 17.43 0.31
C ALA A 162 8.11 18.49 -0.66
N GLU A 163 8.55 19.64 -0.13
CA GLU A 163 9.21 20.69 -0.91
C GLU A 163 10.51 20.21 -1.53
N ALA A 164 11.33 19.49 -0.78
CA ALA A 164 12.59 18.95 -1.28
C ALA A 164 12.38 18.07 -2.53
N LEU A 165 11.42 17.15 -2.51
CA LEU A 165 11.14 16.33 -3.68
C LEU A 165 10.53 17.14 -4.83
N ARG A 166 9.60 18.06 -4.53
CA ARG A 166 9.00 18.92 -5.55
C ARG A 166 10.08 19.77 -6.24
N ASP A 167 10.98 20.38 -5.50
CA ASP A 167 12.02 21.25 -6.05
C ASP A 167 13.02 20.48 -6.90
N VAL A 168 13.34 19.23 -6.53
CA VAL A 168 14.10 18.31 -7.38
C VAL A 168 13.39 18.08 -8.71
N LEU A 169 12.09 17.77 -8.68
CA LEU A 169 11.30 17.46 -9.89
C LEU A 169 11.13 18.69 -10.78
N VAL A 170 10.81 19.86 -10.21
CA VAL A 170 10.67 21.13 -10.93
C VAL A 170 12.02 21.56 -11.53
N GLY A 171 13.12 21.43 -10.77
CA GLY A 171 14.47 21.70 -11.27
C GLY A 171 14.91 20.76 -12.41
N CYS A 172 14.26 19.62 -12.55
CA CYS A 172 14.44 18.69 -13.69
C CYS A 172 13.47 18.94 -14.85
N GLY A 173 12.64 20.01 -14.79
CA GLY A 173 11.74 20.45 -15.85
C GLY A 173 10.30 19.93 -15.71
N LEU A 174 9.86 19.52 -14.53
CA LEU A 174 8.44 19.28 -14.25
C LEU A 174 7.72 20.63 -14.16
N ASP A 175 6.59 20.76 -14.85
CA ASP A 175 5.70 21.91 -14.65
C ASP A 175 5.23 21.96 -13.18
N PRO A 176 5.44 23.07 -12.45
CA PRO A 176 5.02 23.18 -11.05
C PRO A 176 3.54 22.94 -10.82
N ALA A 177 2.68 23.16 -11.81
CA ALA A 177 1.26 22.88 -11.73
C ALA A 177 0.93 21.37 -11.66
N LEU A 178 1.86 20.48 -12.07
CA LEU A 178 1.70 19.04 -11.99
C LEU A 178 1.94 18.46 -10.59
N LEU A 179 2.63 19.20 -9.71
CA LEU A 179 2.85 18.77 -8.33
C LEU A 179 2.69 19.97 -7.41
N GLN A 180 1.49 20.13 -6.86
CA GLN A 180 1.14 21.19 -5.94
C GLN A 180 1.09 20.69 -4.50
N LEU A 181 1.72 21.41 -3.59
CA LEU A 181 1.71 21.11 -2.16
C LEU A 181 0.60 21.90 -1.48
N LEU A 182 -0.26 21.17 -0.79
CA LEU A 182 -1.32 21.73 0.04
C LEU A 182 -0.77 22.12 1.42
N ASP A 183 -1.56 22.86 2.19
CA ASP A 183 -1.31 23.08 3.60
C ASP A 183 -1.33 21.78 4.39
N GLU A 184 -0.63 21.72 5.52
CA GLU A 184 -0.56 20.55 6.40
C GLU A 184 -1.86 20.29 7.18
N LEU A 185 -2.78 21.25 7.24
CA LEU A 185 -4.04 21.15 7.94
C LEU A 185 -4.99 20.14 7.26
N ALA A 186 -5.78 19.44 8.05
CA ALA A 186 -6.76 18.47 7.53
C ALA A 186 -7.76 19.11 6.55
N GLN A 187 -8.13 20.38 6.80
CA GLN A 187 -9.06 21.14 5.95
C GLN A 187 -8.56 21.27 4.51
N ALA A 188 -7.26 21.35 4.27
CA ALA A 188 -6.70 21.44 2.92
C ALA A 188 -7.01 20.16 2.10
N GLY A 189 -6.94 19.00 2.74
CA GLY A 189 -7.36 17.72 2.13
C GLY A 189 -8.86 17.69 1.83
N SER A 190 -9.68 18.12 2.78
CA SER A 190 -11.14 18.20 2.61
C SER A 190 -11.54 19.14 1.47
N ASN A 191 -10.89 20.30 1.37
CA ASN A 191 -11.12 21.27 0.30
C ASN A 191 -10.73 20.70 -1.07
N ALA A 192 -9.63 19.93 -1.16
CA ALA A 192 -9.24 19.27 -2.40
C ALA A 192 -10.23 18.19 -2.82
N ILE A 193 -10.77 17.41 -1.89
CA ILE A 193 -11.83 16.43 -2.16
C ILE A 193 -13.09 17.13 -2.68
N ALA A 194 -13.55 18.16 -1.99
CA ALA A 194 -14.71 18.95 -2.42
C ALA A 194 -14.50 19.64 -3.78
N GLY A 195 -13.26 19.98 -4.12
CA GLY A 195 -12.87 20.53 -5.42
C GLY A 195 -12.96 19.54 -6.58
N GLY A 196 -13.11 18.24 -6.31
CA GLY A 196 -13.32 17.19 -7.32
C GLY A 196 -12.03 16.61 -7.88
N VAL A 197 -11.17 16.05 -7.03
CA VAL A 197 -10.03 15.21 -7.44
C VAL A 197 -10.51 13.87 -7.97
N ASP A 198 -9.72 13.23 -8.83
CA ASP A 198 -10.15 12.02 -9.54
C ASP A 198 -9.89 10.72 -8.76
N LYS A 199 -8.94 10.73 -7.82
CA LYS A 199 -8.67 9.63 -6.87
C LYS A 199 -7.89 10.14 -5.66
N VAL A 200 -8.09 9.49 -4.51
CA VAL A 200 -7.36 9.80 -3.28
C VAL A 200 -6.48 8.61 -2.89
N PHE A 201 -5.23 8.91 -2.53
CA PHE A 201 -4.29 7.99 -1.89
C PHE A 201 -4.05 8.50 -0.48
N LEU A 202 -4.47 7.74 0.51
CA LEU A 202 -4.30 8.10 1.91
C LEU A 202 -3.44 7.07 2.62
N THR A 203 -2.40 7.53 3.30
CA THR A 203 -1.64 6.74 4.27
C THR A 203 -1.82 7.37 5.65
N GLY A 204 -2.39 6.62 6.60
CA GLY A 204 -2.71 7.18 7.93
C GLY A 204 -3.43 6.21 8.85
N SER A 205 -4.14 6.74 9.86
CA SER A 205 -4.92 5.92 10.79
C SER A 205 -6.25 5.45 10.19
N ALA A 206 -6.80 4.36 10.71
CA ALA A 206 -8.13 3.86 10.33
C ALA A 206 -9.22 4.92 10.58
N THR A 207 -9.11 5.70 11.65
CA THR A 207 -10.03 6.81 11.97
C THR A 207 -9.99 7.88 10.88
N THR A 208 -8.80 8.31 10.46
CA THR A 208 -8.63 9.28 9.36
C THR A 208 -9.17 8.70 8.05
N GLY A 209 -8.88 7.42 7.76
CA GLY A 209 -9.39 6.74 6.58
C GLY A 209 -10.93 6.75 6.51
N THR A 210 -11.59 6.42 7.61
CA THR A 210 -13.06 6.45 7.71
C THR A 210 -13.61 7.86 7.47
N ALA A 211 -13.02 8.89 8.09
CA ALA A 211 -13.44 10.27 7.91
C ALA A 211 -13.29 10.75 6.46
N VAL A 212 -12.20 10.37 5.79
CA VAL A 212 -11.97 10.69 4.37
C VAL A 212 -12.96 9.92 3.47
N LEU A 213 -13.22 8.65 3.73
CA LEU A 213 -14.19 7.86 2.96
C LEU A 213 -15.60 8.45 3.01
N HIS A 214 -16.04 8.97 4.16
CA HIS A 214 -17.31 9.68 4.26
C HIS A 214 -17.38 10.90 3.32
N GLN A 215 -16.29 11.65 3.19
CA GLN A 215 -16.24 12.80 2.27
C GLN A 215 -16.25 12.35 0.80
N LEU A 216 -15.49 11.30 0.47
CA LEU A 216 -15.39 10.77 -0.89
C LEU A 216 -16.70 10.19 -1.40
N ALA A 217 -17.55 9.64 -0.51
CA ALA A 217 -18.84 9.07 -0.86
C ALA A 217 -19.78 10.07 -1.54
N ALA A 218 -19.73 11.34 -1.15
CA ALA A 218 -20.54 12.41 -1.76
C ALA A 218 -20.19 12.69 -3.24
N HIS A 219 -18.97 12.33 -3.65
CA HIS A 219 -18.44 12.59 -5.00
C HIS A 219 -18.18 11.32 -5.81
N LEU A 220 -18.42 10.13 -5.23
CA LEU A 220 -18.07 8.82 -5.81
C LEU A 220 -16.59 8.73 -6.20
N THR A 221 -15.72 9.46 -5.49
CA THR A 221 -14.30 9.48 -5.76
C THR A 221 -13.65 8.20 -5.23
N PRO A 222 -12.94 7.42 -6.07
CA PRO A 222 -12.27 6.21 -5.64
C PRO A 222 -11.04 6.52 -4.78
N ALA A 223 -10.61 5.55 -3.97
CA ALA A 223 -9.47 5.72 -3.09
C ALA A 223 -8.61 4.47 -2.99
N VAL A 224 -7.35 4.67 -2.60
CA VAL A 224 -6.45 3.68 -2.00
C VAL A 224 -6.21 4.10 -0.57
N MET A 225 -6.46 3.19 0.35
CA MET A 225 -6.33 3.43 1.79
C MET A 225 -5.25 2.51 2.36
N GLU A 226 -4.09 3.06 2.67
CA GLU A 226 -3.05 2.40 3.44
C GLU A 226 -3.17 2.85 4.89
N LEU A 227 -3.77 1.99 5.69
CA LEU A 227 -4.07 2.34 7.07
C LEU A 227 -3.16 1.56 8.02
N SER A 228 -3.31 1.85 9.30
CA SER A 228 -2.51 1.29 10.38
C SER A 228 -2.50 -0.23 10.43
N GLY A 229 -1.51 -0.78 11.14
CA GLY A 229 -1.37 -2.20 11.42
C GLY A 229 -1.25 -2.50 12.91
N CYS A 230 -1.55 -3.74 13.28
CA CYS A 230 -1.16 -4.37 14.54
C CYS A 230 -0.52 -5.71 14.17
N ASP A 231 0.71 -5.64 13.64
CA ASP A 231 1.27 -6.71 12.84
C ASP A 231 1.72 -7.91 13.66
N ALA A 232 1.58 -9.08 13.06
CA ALA A 232 1.81 -10.37 13.67
C ALA A 232 3.15 -10.97 13.23
N VAL A 233 3.86 -11.58 14.17
CA VAL A 233 5.06 -12.38 13.92
C VAL A 233 4.79 -13.79 14.42
N PHE A 234 4.94 -14.78 13.56
CA PHE A 234 4.80 -16.19 13.89
C PHE A 234 6.19 -16.82 13.96
N VAL A 235 6.52 -17.40 15.11
CA VAL A 235 7.78 -18.11 15.32
C VAL A 235 7.48 -19.61 15.36
N LEU A 236 7.87 -20.31 14.30
CA LEU A 236 7.62 -21.75 14.15
C LEU A 236 8.74 -22.57 14.81
N PRO A 237 8.48 -23.85 15.15
CA PRO A 237 9.55 -24.75 15.55
C PRO A 237 10.68 -24.81 14.51
N GLY A 238 11.92 -24.72 14.99
CA GLY A 238 13.10 -24.66 14.10
C GLY A 238 13.42 -23.28 13.55
N ALA A 239 12.78 -22.22 14.05
CA ALA A 239 13.19 -20.85 13.77
C ALA A 239 14.60 -20.57 14.31
N ASP A 240 15.37 -19.79 13.56
CA ASP A 240 16.65 -19.24 14.02
C ASP A 240 16.37 -18.17 15.10
N VAL A 241 16.75 -18.49 16.36
CA VAL A 241 16.46 -17.65 17.51
C VAL A 241 17.18 -16.31 17.41
N ASP A 242 18.46 -16.30 17.05
CA ASP A 242 19.26 -15.08 16.98
C ASP A 242 18.71 -14.12 15.92
N ARG A 243 18.38 -14.66 14.76
CA ARG A 243 17.75 -13.91 13.67
C ARG A 243 16.39 -13.36 14.08
N THR A 244 15.57 -14.17 14.73
CA THR A 244 14.23 -13.77 15.17
C THR A 244 14.32 -12.64 16.20
N VAL A 245 15.19 -12.77 17.18
CA VAL A 245 15.42 -11.76 18.22
C VAL A 245 15.95 -10.46 17.61
N ALA A 246 16.95 -10.54 16.74
CA ALA A 246 17.49 -9.37 16.04
C ALA A 246 16.43 -8.65 15.20
N ALA A 247 15.57 -9.40 14.48
CA ALA A 247 14.50 -8.83 13.68
C ALA A 247 13.42 -8.15 14.55
N LEU A 248 13.01 -8.78 15.65
CA LEU A 248 12.04 -8.18 16.58
C LEU A 248 12.59 -6.90 17.23
N ALA A 249 13.84 -6.91 17.69
CA ALA A 249 14.48 -5.74 18.24
C ALA A 249 14.63 -4.62 17.21
N PHE A 250 14.99 -4.96 15.97
CA PHE A 250 15.01 -4.01 14.85
C PHE A 250 13.65 -3.38 14.61
N GLY A 251 12.57 -4.18 14.53
CA GLY A 251 11.21 -3.66 14.31
C GLY A 251 10.70 -2.79 15.44
N MET A 252 11.10 -3.09 16.70
CA MET A 252 10.81 -2.26 17.87
C MET A 252 11.57 -0.93 17.85
N ARG A 253 12.82 -0.94 17.37
CA ARG A 253 13.69 0.24 17.30
C ARG A 253 13.37 1.15 16.12
N LEU A 254 13.00 0.56 14.98
CA LEU A 254 12.88 1.31 13.73
C LEU A 254 11.88 2.47 13.88
N ASN A 255 12.38 3.67 13.63
CA ASN A 255 11.60 4.90 13.72
C ASN A 255 10.92 5.08 15.10
N GLY A 256 11.60 4.71 16.20
CA GLY A 256 11.00 4.74 17.53
C GLY A 256 9.73 3.90 17.68
N SER A 257 9.62 2.82 16.90
CA SER A 257 8.42 1.99 16.76
C SER A 257 7.21 2.67 16.09
N ALA A 258 7.40 3.88 15.51
CA ALA A 258 6.37 4.60 14.75
C ALA A 258 6.31 4.10 13.29
N THR A 259 6.18 2.79 13.11
CA THR A 259 6.11 2.11 11.82
C THR A 259 4.83 1.26 11.77
N CYS A 260 4.03 1.42 10.70
CA CYS A 260 2.76 0.69 10.55
C CYS A 260 2.94 -0.85 10.53
N MET A 261 4.10 -1.31 10.06
CA MET A 261 4.51 -2.73 10.00
C MET A 261 5.38 -3.16 11.20
N ALA A 262 5.46 -2.38 12.28
CA ALA A 262 6.21 -2.78 13.47
C ALA A 262 5.56 -4.01 14.12
N PRO A 263 6.36 -4.95 14.66
CA PRO A 263 5.82 -6.11 15.35
C PRO A 263 5.04 -5.66 16.59
N ARG A 264 3.81 -6.14 16.71
CA ARG A 264 2.94 -5.88 17.87
C ARG A 264 2.53 -7.15 18.59
N ARG A 265 2.45 -8.25 17.83
CA ARG A 265 2.01 -9.56 18.34
C ARG A 265 2.99 -10.63 17.87
N VAL A 266 3.54 -11.40 18.81
CA VAL A 266 4.42 -12.54 18.53
C VAL A 266 3.72 -13.81 18.99
N PHE A 267 3.53 -14.74 18.07
CA PHE A 267 2.95 -16.06 18.32
C PHE A 267 4.09 -17.08 18.35
N LEU A 268 4.44 -17.57 19.54
CA LEU A 268 5.42 -18.63 19.73
C LEU A 268 4.69 -19.97 19.56
N VAL A 269 4.94 -20.64 18.43
CA VAL A 269 4.28 -21.90 18.08
C VAL A 269 5.10 -23.07 18.60
N GLY A 270 4.60 -23.76 19.62
CA GLY A 270 5.33 -24.80 20.32
C GLY A 270 6.32 -24.21 21.34
N ASP A 271 7.39 -24.96 21.62
CA ASP A 271 8.36 -24.59 22.66
C ASP A 271 9.55 -23.82 22.06
N HIS A 272 9.83 -22.64 22.63
CA HIS A 272 10.94 -21.77 22.24
C HIS A 272 11.79 -21.36 23.47
N PRO A 273 12.52 -22.31 24.05
CA PRO A 273 13.28 -22.04 25.27
C PRO A 273 14.32 -20.94 25.07
N GLY A 274 14.31 -19.96 25.97
CA GLY A 274 15.27 -18.87 25.96
C GLY A 274 15.01 -17.72 25.03
N LEU A 275 14.09 -17.84 24.03
CA LEU A 275 13.81 -16.77 23.05
C LEU A 275 13.36 -15.49 23.74
N VAL A 276 12.39 -15.57 24.66
CA VAL A 276 11.87 -14.38 25.36
C VAL A 276 12.97 -13.71 26.18
N ARG A 277 13.84 -14.49 26.85
CA ARG A 277 14.97 -13.95 27.60
C ARG A 277 15.95 -13.24 26.68
N ALA A 278 16.38 -13.89 25.60
CA ALA A 278 17.29 -13.30 24.62
C ALA A 278 16.69 -12.02 24.00
N LEU A 279 15.38 -12.00 23.73
CA LEU A 279 14.70 -10.82 23.24
C LEU A 279 14.75 -9.67 24.27
N VAL A 280 14.41 -9.92 25.53
CA VAL A 280 14.45 -8.90 26.58
C VAL A 280 15.87 -8.37 26.79
N ASP A 281 16.87 -9.26 26.81
CA ASP A 281 18.30 -8.87 26.92
C ASP A 281 18.69 -7.94 25.74
N GLN A 282 18.23 -8.24 24.53
CA GLN A 282 18.48 -7.40 23.35
C GLN A 282 17.72 -6.06 23.43
N LEU A 283 16.47 -6.05 23.91
CA LEU A 283 15.65 -4.84 24.05
C LEU A 283 16.24 -3.85 25.07
N GLN A 284 16.96 -4.31 26.10
CA GLN A 284 17.65 -3.45 27.07
C GLN A 284 18.71 -2.55 26.43
N SER A 285 19.24 -2.93 25.28
CA SER A 285 20.22 -2.13 24.53
C SER A 285 19.59 -1.02 23.68
N LEU A 286 18.26 -0.97 23.56
CA LEU A 286 17.57 0.04 22.77
C LEU A 286 17.59 1.41 23.46
N LEU A 287 17.56 2.47 22.67
CA LEU A 287 17.36 3.82 23.19
C LEU A 287 15.89 4.01 23.61
N PRO A 288 15.64 4.69 24.73
CA PRO A 288 14.27 5.02 25.13
C PRO A 288 13.63 6.01 24.15
N VAL A 289 12.31 5.92 24.00
CA VAL A 289 11.50 6.72 23.10
C VAL A 289 10.56 7.59 23.91
N ALA A 290 10.67 8.93 23.78
CA ALA A 290 9.70 9.84 24.35
C ALA A 290 8.37 9.71 23.61
N LEU A 291 7.30 9.35 24.30
CA LEU A 291 5.98 9.20 23.73
C LEU A 291 5.16 10.49 23.82
N PRO A 292 4.33 10.81 22.83
CA PRO A 292 3.34 11.87 22.97
C PRO A 292 2.38 11.59 24.14
N PRO A 293 1.88 12.61 24.86
CA PRO A 293 1.02 12.42 26.04
C PRO A 293 -0.22 11.55 25.78
N HIS A 294 -0.84 11.67 24.60
CA HIS A 294 -1.98 10.83 24.23
C HIS A 294 -1.58 9.36 24.04
N THR A 295 -0.39 9.09 23.50
CA THR A 295 0.14 7.73 23.30
C THR A 295 0.52 7.11 24.66
N GLU A 296 1.08 7.89 25.57
CA GLU A 296 1.37 7.43 26.94
C GLU A 296 0.09 7.04 27.68
N SER A 297 -0.94 7.89 27.63
CA SER A 297 -2.25 7.58 28.23
C SER A 297 -2.87 6.31 27.61
N GLN A 298 -2.88 6.22 26.29
CA GLN A 298 -3.36 5.02 25.59
C GLN A 298 -2.58 3.76 26.01
N LEU A 299 -1.25 3.87 26.09
CA LEU A 299 -0.40 2.76 26.53
C LEU A 299 -0.73 2.33 27.96
N ALA A 300 -0.88 3.28 28.87
CA ALA A 300 -1.21 2.99 30.28
C ALA A 300 -2.53 2.21 30.37
N ASP A 301 -3.55 2.64 29.64
CA ASP A 301 -4.86 1.95 29.58
C ASP A 301 -4.75 0.52 29.01
N LEU A 302 -3.94 0.33 27.96
CA LEU A 302 -3.72 -0.98 27.34
C LEU A 302 -2.97 -1.93 28.28
N LEU A 303 -1.96 -1.43 29.00
CA LEU A 303 -1.21 -2.22 29.97
C LEU A 303 -2.06 -2.58 31.21
N GLN A 304 -2.92 -1.68 31.65
CA GLN A 304 -3.87 -1.97 32.73
C GLN A 304 -4.87 -3.05 32.32
N ASP A 305 -5.44 -2.97 31.12
CA ASP A 305 -6.32 -4.00 30.56
C ASP A 305 -5.63 -5.36 30.48
N ALA A 306 -4.40 -5.40 29.98
CA ALA A 306 -3.62 -6.62 29.86
C ALA A 306 -3.36 -7.27 31.25
N ARG A 307 -3.02 -6.48 32.28
CA ARG A 307 -2.88 -6.98 33.66
C ARG A 307 -4.17 -7.59 34.16
N ARG A 308 -5.31 -6.90 33.98
CA ARG A 308 -6.63 -7.37 34.39
C ARG A 308 -6.98 -8.72 33.76
N LEU A 309 -6.54 -8.96 32.53
CA LEU A 309 -6.78 -10.21 31.79
C LEU A 309 -5.66 -11.26 31.99
N GLY A 310 -4.79 -11.09 33.00
CA GLY A 310 -3.78 -12.10 33.40
C GLY A 310 -2.45 -12.00 32.65
N GLY A 311 -2.23 -10.96 31.86
CA GLY A 311 -0.95 -10.69 31.21
C GLY A 311 0.11 -10.28 32.23
N SER A 312 1.35 -10.77 32.05
CA SER A 312 2.52 -10.34 32.80
C SER A 312 3.29 -9.31 31.99
N ILE A 313 3.64 -8.17 32.60
CA ILE A 313 4.23 -7.05 31.88
C ILE A 313 5.69 -6.88 32.33
N LEU A 314 6.59 -6.95 31.35
CA LEU A 314 7.97 -6.50 31.48
C LEU A 314 8.04 -5.10 30.87
N ARG A 315 8.48 -4.11 31.62
CA ARG A 315 8.59 -2.72 31.20
C ARG A 315 9.90 -2.14 31.65
N ASP A 316 10.56 -1.41 30.74
CA ASP A 316 11.76 -0.64 31.04
C ASP A 316 11.55 0.80 30.54
N GLU A 317 11.69 1.76 31.43
CA GLU A 317 11.54 3.19 31.16
C GLU A 317 12.51 4.00 31.96
N SER A 318 12.80 5.21 31.49
CA SER A 318 13.62 6.20 32.15
C SER A 318 13.02 7.59 31.96
N ASP A 319 13.64 8.62 32.53
CA ASP A 319 13.26 10.02 32.31
C ASP A 319 13.28 10.41 30.80
N ALA A 320 14.06 9.69 29.97
CA ALA A 320 14.12 9.88 28.52
C ALA A 320 12.98 9.21 27.74
N GLY A 321 12.12 8.41 28.40
CA GLY A 321 10.98 7.75 27.82
C GLY A 321 10.97 6.23 27.98
N LEU A 322 10.11 5.58 27.20
CA LEU A 322 9.91 4.12 27.17
C LEU A 322 10.94 3.42 26.30
N ARG A 323 11.67 2.46 26.87
CA ARG A 323 12.57 1.60 26.10
C ARG A 323 11.82 0.42 25.48
N TYR A 324 11.01 -0.26 26.27
CA TYR A 324 10.08 -1.30 25.79
C TYR A 324 8.98 -1.60 26.82
N ALA A 325 7.88 -2.17 26.32
CA ALA A 325 6.89 -2.87 27.13
C ALA A 325 6.56 -4.21 26.45
N VAL A 326 6.78 -5.33 27.14
CA VAL A 326 6.48 -6.67 26.65
C VAL A 326 5.38 -7.27 27.51
N ILE A 327 4.26 -7.63 26.91
CA ILE A 327 3.13 -8.30 27.54
C ILE A 327 3.29 -9.80 27.27
N LEU A 328 3.61 -10.56 28.30
CA LEU A 328 3.70 -12.01 28.26
C LEU A 328 2.33 -12.64 28.54
N ARG A 329 2.12 -13.88 28.08
CA ARG A 329 0.85 -14.59 28.20
C ARG A 329 -0.31 -13.77 27.60
N ALA A 330 -0.06 -13.16 26.45
CA ALA A 330 -1.06 -12.38 25.79
C ALA A 330 -2.24 -13.26 25.31
N SER A 331 -3.44 -12.69 25.34
CA SER A 331 -4.65 -13.31 24.76
C SER A 331 -5.30 -12.38 23.77
N SER A 332 -6.08 -12.93 22.84
CA SER A 332 -6.82 -12.15 21.84
C SER A 332 -7.90 -11.24 22.43
N GLU A 333 -8.24 -11.40 23.71
CA GLU A 333 -9.20 -10.54 24.42
C GLU A 333 -8.57 -9.24 24.92
N MET A 334 -7.24 -9.19 25.04
CA MET A 334 -6.52 -8.00 25.48
C MET A 334 -6.57 -6.91 24.40
N ARG A 335 -6.97 -5.71 24.79
CA ARG A 335 -7.03 -4.56 23.86
C ARG A 335 -5.70 -4.26 23.19
N ALA A 336 -4.58 -4.48 23.88
CA ALA A 336 -3.22 -4.28 23.36
C ALA A 336 -2.93 -5.16 22.13
N THR A 337 -3.59 -6.31 21.99
CA THR A 337 -3.41 -7.22 20.83
C THR A 337 -4.25 -6.84 19.62
N GLN A 338 -5.04 -5.78 19.74
CA GLN A 338 -5.94 -5.27 18.69
C GLN A 338 -5.75 -3.76 18.47
N ALA A 339 -4.77 -3.14 19.13
CA ALA A 339 -4.56 -1.71 19.09
C ALA A 339 -3.53 -1.31 18.02
N ASP A 340 -3.82 -0.21 17.33
CA ASP A 340 -2.84 0.57 16.58
C ASP A 340 -2.21 1.57 17.53
N ILE A 341 -0.95 1.33 17.90
CA ILE A 341 -0.20 2.21 18.79
C ILE A 341 1.26 2.35 18.32
N PHE A 342 1.71 3.58 18.16
CA PHE A 342 3.09 3.89 17.84
C PHE A 342 3.93 4.03 19.12
N ALA A 343 4.24 2.89 19.71
CA ALA A 343 5.09 2.77 20.90
C ALA A 343 5.84 1.44 20.85
N PRO A 344 7.00 1.31 21.52
CA PRO A 344 7.75 0.05 21.57
C PRO A 344 7.06 -0.97 22.51
N VAL A 345 5.95 -1.51 22.03
CA VAL A 345 5.11 -2.50 22.74
C VAL A 345 5.01 -3.78 21.95
N LEU A 346 5.10 -4.92 22.64
CA LEU A 346 5.03 -6.25 22.05
C LEU A 346 4.16 -7.17 22.93
N CYS A 347 3.24 -7.91 22.30
CA CYS A 347 2.41 -8.92 22.98
C CYS A 347 2.87 -10.32 22.56
N ILE A 348 3.24 -11.17 23.50
CA ILE A 348 3.74 -12.53 23.26
C ILE A 348 2.66 -13.53 23.64
N PHE A 349 2.29 -14.37 22.67
CA PHE A 349 1.36 -15.48 22.80
C PHE A 349 2.14 -16.79 22.79
N ASP A 350 1.87 -17.64 23.75
CA ASP A 350 2.32 -19.04 23.75
C ASP A 350 1.19 -19.89 23.20
N VAL A 351 1.42 -20.55 22.07
CA VAL A 351 0.38 -21.35 21.36
C VAL A 351 0.92 -22.74 21.01
N PRO A 352 0.10 -23.80 21.16
CA PRO A 352 0.59 -25.17 20.94
C PRO A 352 0.93 -25.48 19.48
N ASP A 353 0.21 -24.88 18.53
CA ASP A 353 0.34 -25.17 17.12
C ASP A 353 -0.07 -23.98 16.21
N THR A 354 0.05 -24.15 14.91
CA THR A 354 -0.27 -23.13 13.92
C THR A 354 -1.78 -22.84 13.83
N ASP A 355 -2.64 -23.81 14.16
CA ASP A 355 -4.09 -23.59 14.12
C ASP A 355 -4.53 -22.71 15.29
N ALA A 356 -3.98 -22.93 16.47
CA ALA A 356 -4.17 -22.07 17.63
C ALA A 356 -3.61 -20.66 17.38
N ALA A 357 -2.45 -20.55 16.72
CA ALA A 357 -1.88 -19.25 16.36
C ALA A 357 -2.81 -18.48 15.40
N ILE A 358 -3.35 -19.12 14.38
CA ILE A 358 -4.31 -18.52 13.44
C ILE A 358 -5.59 -18.10 14.17
N ALA A 359 -6.11 -18.96 15.05
CA ALA A 359 -7.30 -18.66 15.84
C ALA A 359 -7.09 -17.42 16.74
N ALA A 360 -5.94 -17.33 17.39
CA ALA A 360 -5.59 -16.18 18.25
C ALA A 360 -5.31 -14.89 17.42
N HIS A 361 -4.82 -15.04 16.19
CA HIS A 361 -4.61 -13.93 15.27
C HIS A 361 -5.92 -13.33 14.69
N ALA A 362 -6.92 -14.16 14.43
CA ALA A 362 -8.12 -13.83 13.66
C ALA A 362 -8.97 -12.66 14.21
N PRO A 363 -9.13 -12.46 15.55
CA PRO A 363 -9.92 -11.37 16.11
C PRO A 363 -9.37 -9.97 15.84
N CYS A 364 -8.08 -9.84 15.53
CA CYS A 364 -7.49 -8.54 15.26
C CYS A 364 -8.17 -7.86 14.06
N PRO A 365 -8.61 -6.60 14.20
CA PRO A 365 -9.23 -5.86 13.10
C PRO A 365 -8.22 -5.47 12.01
N TYR A 366 -6.92 -5.45 12.31
CA TYR A 366 -5.85 -5.06 11.37
C TYR A 366 -5.25 -6.27 10.67
N ALA A 367 -4.86 -6.08 9.42
CA ALA A 367 -4.27 -7.12 8.58
C ALA A 367 -3.37 -6.51 7.49
N LEU A 368 -2.35 -5.76 7.90
CA LEU A 368 -1.40 -5.12 7.00
C LEU A 368 -0.31 -6.11 6.58
N THR A 369 0.56 -6.50 7.51
CA THR A 369 1.59 -7.49 7.24
C THR A 369 1.62 -8.61 8.30
N ALA A 370 2.32 -9.69 7.97
CA ALA A 370 2.74 -10.71 8.92
C ALA A 370 4.15 -11.17 8.59
N ALA A 371 4.93 -11.50 9.62
CA ALA A 371 6.22 -12.14 9.47
C ALA A 371 6.17 -13.57 10.00
N ILE A 372 6.90 -14.49 9.37
CA ILE A 372 6.97 -15.90 9.79
C ILE A 372 8.44 -16.30 9.85
N PHE A 373 8.93 -16.67 11.01
CA PHE A 373 10.27 -17.21 11.21
C PHE A 373 10.20 -18.72 11.37
N GLY A 374 11.04 -19.43 10.63
CA GLY A 374 11.11 -20.89 10.65
C GLY A 374 11.46 -21.51 9.30
N PRO A 375 11.34 -22.85 9.17
CA PRO A 375 11.61 -23.55 7.92
C PRO A 375 10.69 -23.03 6.79
N GLU A 376 11.28 -22.66 5.66
CA GLU A 376 10.58 -21.94 4.56
C GLU A 376 9.33 -22.69 4.07
N THR A 377 9.38 -24.00 3.95
CA THR A 377 8.23 -24.80 3.48
C THR A 377 7.03 -24.68 4.43
N GLN A 378 7.26 -24.75 5.74
CA GLN A 378 6.21 -24.61 6.75
C GLN A 378 5.70 -23.16 6.78
N ALA A 379 6.61 -22.19 6.69
CA ALA A 379 6.26 -20.77 6.64
C ALA A 379 5.39 -20.45 5.41
N ARG A 380 5.69 -20.98 4.23
CA ARG A 380 4.86 -20.82 3.02
C ARG A 380 3.47 -21.43 3.18
N THR A 381 3.37 -22.60 3.83
CA THR A 381 2.08 -23.23 4.12
C THR A 381 1.23 -22.35 5.04
N LEU A 382 1.82 -21.83 6.11
CA LEU A 382 1.13 -20.90 7.01
C LEU A 382 0.75 -19.60 6.30
N ALA A 383 1.64 -19.03 5.48
CA ALA A 383 1.40 -17.79 4.75
C ALA A 383 0.14 -17.83 3.88
N GLN A 384 -0.17 -18.99 3.25
CA GLN A 384 -1.38 -19.16 2.43
C GLN A 384 -2.68 -19.09 3.23
N ARG A 385 -2.59 -19.29 4.55
CA ARG A 385 -3.75 -19.30 5.46
C ARG A 385 -3.98 -17.95 6.16
N LEU A 386 -3.03 -17.03 6.08
CA LEU A 386 -3.10 -15.73 6.75
C LEU A 386 -3.82 -14.70 5.88
N PRO A 387 -4.91 -14.09 6.33
CA PRO A 387 -5.67 -13.09 5.57
C PRO A 387 -5.06 -11.68 5.70
N VAL A 388 -3.76 -11.54 5.44
CA VAL A 388 -3.02 -10.26 5.49
C VAL A 388 -2.63 -9.76 4.10
N GLY A 389 -2.21 -8.52 3.99
CA GLY A 389 -1.79 -7.93 2.71
C GLY A 389 -0.45 -8.46 2.23
N THR A 390 0.54 -8.54 3.12
CA THR A 390 1.91 -8.99 2.80
C THR A 390 2.39 -9.99 3.85
N VAL A 391 3.08 -11.03 3.44
CA VAL A 391 3.74 -11.99 4.35
C VAL A 391 5.24 -12.00 4.05
N LEU A 392 6.04 -11.85 5.10
CA LEU A 392 7.49 -11.94 5.07
C LEU A 392 7.94 -13.27 5.69
N ILE A 393 8.90 -13.95 5.08
CA ILE A 393 9.43 -15.22 5.58
C ILE A 393 10.88 -15.01 5.97
N ASN A 394 11.21 -15.30 7.22
CA ASN A 394 12.54 -15.10 7.81
C ASN A 394 13.06 -13.67 7.66
N ASP A 395 12.15 -12.71 7.63
CA ASP A 395 12.45 -11.28 7.57
C ASP A 395 11.32 -10.50 8.26
N LEU A 396 11.63 -9.25 8.61
CA LEU A 396 10.69 -8.31 9.19
C LEU A 396 10.96 -6.92 8.59
N ILE A 397 9.99 -6.35 7.86
CA ILE A 397 10.03 -4.99 7.28
C ILE A 397 11.03 -4.85 6.12
N VAL A 398 12.31 -5.24 6.29
CA VAL A 398 13.42 -4.90 5.37
C VAL A 398 13.13 -5.28 3.92
N ALA A 399 12.64 -6.49 3.68
CA ALA A 399 12.32 -6.96 2.32
C ALA A 399 11.20 -6.13 1.65
N THR A 400 10.39 -5.40 2.41
CA THR A 400 9.37 -4.51 1.85
C THR A 400 9.98 -3.25 1.19
N ALA A 401 11.26 -2.98 1.39
CA ALA A 401 11.97 -1.92 0.68
C ALA A 401 12.21 -2.22 -0.81
N ASP A 402 12.04 -3.48 -1.25
CA ASP A 402 12.08 -3.84 -2.67
C ASP A 402 10.99 -3.08 -3.44
N PRO A 403 11.35 -2.22 -4.39
CA PRO A 403 10.40 -1.38 -5.11
C PRO A 403 9.43 -2.16 -6.01
N ARG A 404 9.65 -3.46 -6.22
CA ARG A 404 8.75 -4.36 -6.96
C ARG A 404 7.62 -4.88 -6.10
N VAL A 405 7.79 -4.87 -4.78
CA VAL A 405 6.79 -5.36 -3.83
C VAL A 405 5.70 -4.31 -3.66
N SER A 406 4.47 -4.70 -4.00
CA SER A 406 3.29 -3.88 -3.73
C SER A 406 2.88 -4.02 -2.27
N CYS A 407 2.38 -2.95 -1.68
CA CYS A 407 1.87 -2.91 -0.33
C CYS A 407 0.39 -2.56 -0.32
N GLY A 408 -0.33 -3.14 0.62
CA GLY A 408 -1.73 -2.84 0.89
C GLY A 408 -2.26 -3.67 2.03
N GLY A 409 -3.25 -3.14 2.73
CA GLY A 409 -3.89 -3.78 3.87
C GLY A 409 -5.16 -4.54 3.50
N ARG A 410 -5.68 -5.24 4.50
CA ARG A 410 -7.03 -5.83 4.51
C ARG A 410 -7.73 -5.43 5.80
N LYS A 411 -9.03 -5.63 5.89
CA LYS A 411 -9.85 -5.25 7.04
C LYS A 411 -9.65 -3.75 7.37
N SER A 412 -9.42 -3.41 8.64
CA SER A 412 -9.17 -2.02 9.09
C SER A 412 -7.79 -1.47 8.68
N SER A 413 -6.91 -2.28 8.10
CA SER A 413 -5.67 -1.79 7.48
C SER A 413 -5.86 -1.25 6.07
N GLY A 414 -7.10 -1.20 5.58
CA GLY A 414 -7.47 -0.52 4.36
C GLY A 414 -7.61 -1.41 3.14
N PHE A 415 -7.51 -0.82 1.96
CA PHE A 415 -7.71 -1.47 0.67
C PHE A 415 -7.01 -0.70 -0.46
N GLY A 416 -6.92 -1.35 -1.62
CA GLY A 416 -6.09 -0.89 -2.73
C GLY A 416 -4.63 -1.23 -2.49
N LEU A 417 -3.78 -0.90 -3.44
CA LEU A 417 -2.36 -1.23 -3.41
C LEU A 417 -1.52 0.01 -3.72
N SER A 418 -0.39 0.12 -3.07
CA SER A 418 0.64 1.10 -3.37
C SER A 418 1.96 0.39 -3.71
N ARG A 419 2.89 1.14 -4.25
CA ARG A 419 4.20 0.69 -4.68
C ARG A 419 4.14 -0.46 -5.71
N GLY A 420 5.28 -0.86 -6.22
CA GLY A 420 5.39 -1.94 -7.20
C GLY A 420 4.54 -1.73 -8.46
N ARG A 421 4.31 -2.83 -9.14
CA ARG A 421 3.49 -2.88 -10.35
C ARG A 421 2.04 -2.48 -10.07
N GLU A 422 1.47 -3.05 -9.03
CA GLU A 422 0.04 -2.85 -8.73
C GLU A 422 -0.25 -1.41 -8.28
N GLY A 423 0.65 -0.80 -7.48
CA GLY A 423 0.53 0.62 -7.12
C GLY A 423 0.62 1.55 -8.32
N LEU A 424 1.46 1.23 -9.32
CA LEU A 424 1.49 1.99 -10.56
C LEU A 424 0.17 1.84 -11.35
N LEU A 425 -0.41 0.64 -11.37
CA LEU A 425 -1.71 0.41 -12.02
C LEU A 425 -2.86 1.11 -11.31
N GLU A 426 -2.80 1.28 -9.99
CA GLU A 426 -3.77 2.08 -9.22
C GLU A 426 -3.77 3.57 -9.60
N MET A 427 -2.69 4.07 -10.22
CA MET A 427 -2.59 5.42 -10.78
C MET A 427 -3.22 5.56 -12.16
N THR A 428 -3.95 4.54 -12.64
CA THR A 428 -4.55 4.51 -13.98
C THR A 428 -5.99 4.01 -13.93
N THR A 429 -6.76 4.37 -14.96
CA THR A 429 -8.04 3.74 -15.24
C THR A 429 -7.93 2.82 -16.46
N LEU A 430 -8.69 1.72 -16.42
CA LEU A 430 -8.72 0.75 -17.51
C LEU A 430 -9.69 1.21 -18.60
N LYS A 431 -9.21 1.26 -19.84
CA LYS A 431 -10.03 1.47 -21.03
C LYS A 431 -9.95 0.24 -21.93
N THR A 432 -11.08 -0.31 -22.31
CA THR A 432 -11.15 -1.41 -23.27
C THR A 432 -11.61 -0.90 -24.62
N ILE A 433 -10.80 -1.14 -25.66
CA ILE A 433 -11.16 -0.85 -27.05
C ILE A 433 -11.50 -2.17 -27.72
N VAL A 434 -12.74 -2.26 -28.21
CA VAL A 434 -13.22 -3.44 -28.93
C VAL A 434 -13.54 -3.05 -30.37
N ALA A 435 -12.90 -3.71 -31.33
CA ALA A 435 -13.12 -3.43 -32.74
C ALA A 435 -13.71 -4.66 -33.46
N GLN A 436 -14.85 -4.48 -34.13
CA GLN A 436 -15.47 -5.47 -35.03
C GLN A 436 -14.94 -5.26 -36.45
N ARG A 437 -14.26 -6.27 -36.98
CA ARG A 437 -13.70 -6.27 -38.34
C ARG A 437 -14.65 -6.89 -39.40
N SER A 438 -15.80 -7.41 -38.96
CA SER A 438 -16.80 -7.97 -39.85
C SER A 438 -17.75 -6.89 -40.36
N ARG A 439 -18.12 -6.98 -41.64
CA ARG A 439 -19.22 -6.18 -42.22
C ARG A 439 -20.58 -6.86 -42.04
N ASP A 440 -20.63 -8.02 -41.40
CA ASP A 440 -21.85 -8.76 -41.15
C ASP A 440 -22.74 -8.03 -40.13
N ARG A 441 -24.01 -7.82 -40.56
CA ARG A 441 -25.02 -7.09 -39.77
C ARG A 441 -26.08 -8.03 -39.15
N ARG A 442 -25.92 -9.35 -39.27
CA ARG A 442 -26.92 -10.31 -38.77
C ARG A 442 -27.17 -10.18 -37.27
N ALA A 443 -26.15 -9.89 -36.51
CA ALA A 443 -26.29 -9.68 -35.06
C ALA A 443 -27.17 -8.49 -34.64
N TYR A 444 -27.43 -7.55 -35.55
CA TYR A 444 -28.28 -6.37 -35.32
C TYR A 444 -29.73 -6.58 -35.79
N ARG A 445 -30.03 -7.72 -36.41
CA ARG A 445 -31.40 -8.02 -36.85
C ARG A 445 -32.23 -8.53 -35.67
N PRO A 446 -33.53 -8.20 -35.61
CA PRO A 446 -34.40 -8.75 -34.59
C PRO A 446 -34.41 -10.26 -34.63
N THR A 447 -34.36 -10.90 -33.44
CA THR A 447 -34.53 -12.35 -33.35
C THR A 447 -36.00 -12.71 -33.53
N THR A 448 -36.23 -13.84 -34.22
CA THR A 448 -37.56 -14.42 -34.37
C THR A 448 -37.62 -15.77 -33.67
N PRO A 449 -38.81 -16.36 -33.42
CA PRO A 449 -38.93 -17.72 -32.85
C PRO A 449 -38.14 -18.78 -33.64
N ALA A 450 -37.94 -18.59 -34.96
CA ALA A 450 -37.16 -19.48 -35.80
C ALA A 450 -35.68 -19.54 -35.42
N HIS A 451 -35.12 -18.52 -34.73
CA HIS A 451 -33.75 -18.52 -34.23
C HIS A 451 -33.58 -19.35 -32.95
N GLN A 452 -34.65 -19.72 -32.23
CA GLN A 452 -34.56 -20.49 -30.98
C GLN A 452 -33.82 -21.82 -31.14
N PRO A 453 -34.16 -22.71 -32.14
CA PRO A 453 -33.42 -23.96 -32.27
C PRO A 453 -31.96 -23.76 -32.70
N PHE A 454 -31.62 -22.70 -33.39
CA PHE A 454 -30.27 -22.30 -33.77
C PHE A 454 -29.43 -21.99 -32.53
N PHE A 455 -29.85 -21.05 -31.69
CA PHE A 455 -29.11 -20.68 -30.50
C PHE A 455 -29.07 -21.82 -29.46
N ALA A 456 -30.17 -22.49 -29.23
CA ALA A 456 -30.20 -23.63 -28.31
C ALA A 456 -29.29 -24.78 -28.80
N GLY A 457 -29.25 -25.04 -30.11
CA GLY A 457 -28.35 -25.98 -30.73
C GLY A 457 -26.88 -25.62 -30.53
N TYR A 458 -26.52 -24.35 -30.78
CA TYR A 458 -25.18 -23.83 -30.58
C TYR A 458 -24.72 -23.95 -29.12
N ILE A 459 -25.54 -23.48 -28.17
CA ILE A 459 -25.24 -23.56 -26.73
C ILE A 459 -24.97 -25.02 -26.33
N LYS A 460 -25.82 -25.95 -26.75
CA LYS A 460 -25.66 -27.37 -26.44
C LYS A 460 -24.44 -28.00 -27.12
N ALA A 461 -24.11 -27.56 -28.33
CA ALA A 461 -22.95 -28.06 -29.08
C ALA A 461 -21.63 -27.64 -28.39
N VAL A 462 -21.55 -26.39 -27.93
CA VAL A 462 -20.32 -25.84 -27.36
C VAL A 462 -20.18 -26.16 -25.85
N HIS A 463 -21.28 -26.09 -25.11
CA HIS A 463 -21.28 -26.17 -23.63
C HIS A 463 -21.92 -27.44 -23.04
N GLY A 464 -22.35 -28.38 -23.88
CA GLY A 464 -22.91 -29.66 -23.38
C GLY A 464 -21.87 -30.44 -22.55
N GLY A 465 -22.31 -31.03 -21.44
CA GLY A 465 -21.42 -31.70 -20.47
C GLY A 465 -20.75 -32.99 -21.00
N HIS A 466 -21.31 -33.69 -22.02
CA HIS A 466 -20.77 -34.87 -22.60
C HIS A 466 -20.91 -34.89 -24.15
N TRP A 467 -20.10 -35.68 -24.80
CA TRP A 467 -19.96 -35.65 -26.27
C TRP A 467 -21.27 -35.92 -27.02
N VAL A 468 -22.15 -36.81 -26.51
CA VAL A 468 -23.46 -37.12 -27.11
C VAL A 468 -24.36 -35.86 -27.11
N ALA A 469 -24.39 -35.14 -26.00
CA ALA A 469 -25.15 -33.89 -25.90
C ALA A 469 -24.62 -32.83 -26.87
N ARG A 470 -23.30 -32.70 -26.97
CA ARG A 470 -22.65 -31.79 -27.94
C ARG A 470 -22.98 -32.18 -29.37
N TRP A 471 -22.96 -33.46 -29.71
CA TRP A 471 -23.30 -33.95 -31.04
C TRP A 471 -24.76 -33.64 -31.41
N HIS A 472 -25.69 -33.90 -30.50
CA HIS A 472 -27.11 -33.53 -30.72
C HIS A 472 -27.28 -32.02 -30.85
N GLY A 473 -26.57 -31.27 -30.05
CA GLY A 473 -26.53 -29.80 -30.16
C GLY A 473 -26.06 -29.32 -31.54
N LEU A 474 -24.94 -29.88 -32.04
CA LEU A 474 -24.38 -29.57 -33.35
C LEU A 474 -25.35 -29.90 -34.49
N ARG A 475 -25.97 -31.10 -34.45
CA ARG A 475 -26.98 -31.46 -35.47
C ARG A 475 -28.17 -30.49 -35.47
N ARG A 476 -28.67 -30.12 -34.26
CA ARG A 476 -29.76 -29.15 -34.14
C ARG A 476 -29.36 -27.77 -34.67
N PHE A 477 -28.16 -27.31 -34.33
CA PHE A 477 -27.60 -26.06 -34.83
C PHE A 477 -27.50 -26.01 -36.36
N LEU A 478 -26.90 -27.01 -36.98
CA LEU A 478 -26.74 -27.07 -38.43
C LEU A 478 -28.08 -27.15 -39.20
N ARG A 479 -29.04 -27.93 -38.68
CA ARG A 479 -30.41 -28.00 -39.27
C ARG A 479 -31.15 -26.65 -39.18
N ALA A 480 -30.97 -25.92 -38.05
CA ALA A 480 -31.58 -24.63 -37.88
C ALA A 480 -30.89 -23.54 -38.71
N ALA A 481 -29.55 -23.59 -38.85
CA ALA A 481 -28.80 -22.68 -39.69
C ALA A 481 -29.25 -22.75 -41.17
N ALA A 482 -29.41 -23.96 -41.69
CA ALA A 482 -29.88 -24.19 -43.08
C ALA A 482 -31.32 -23.67 -43.34
N ARG A 483 -32.09 -23.31 -42.34
CA ARG A 483 -33.46 -22.76 -42.45
C ARG A 483 -33.53 -21.23 -42.25
N LEU A 484 -32.41 -20.62 -41.84
CA LEU A 484 -32.32 -19.19 -41.55
C LEU A 484 -31.61 -18.39 -42.66
N ASP A 485 -30.93 -19.08 -43.59
CA ASP A 485 -30.44 -18.51 -44.86
C ASP A 485 -31.60 -18.45 -45.86
#